data_cb1677aa26993252a6566fa33be81e63
#
_entry.id   cb1677aa26993252a6566fa33be81e63
#
_cell.length_a   1.000
_cell.length_b   1.000
_cell.length_c   1.000
_cell.angle_alpha   90.00
_cell.angle_beta   90.00
_cell.angle_gamma   90.00
#
_symmetry.space_group_name_H-M   'P 1'
#
loop_
_entity.id
_entity.type
_entity.pdbx_description
1 polymer ?
#
loop_
_entity_poly.entity_id
_entity_poly.type
_entity_poly.pdbx_seq_one_letter_code
_entity_poly.pdbx_strand_id
1 'polypeptide(L)'
;MMAAERGAWICFEDEAGHTLRPSKARTWAPRGRTPVIPVSGKGSGRISVAGLVCVKPGQRTRLLYRVKVHRPRKGERRSFAETDYAALLDAAHQYLKAPIVLIWDNLNTHVSVAMRELVANRDWLHVIQLPVYAPDLNPTEGVWSHLKRSLGNLAVTGVDHLAAVVKNRLKRIQYRPDLLTSFLTHTGLTLDPEPP
;
A
#
# COMPACT_ATOMS: atom_id res chain seq x y z
N MET A 1 -14.70 19.38 -0.95
CA MET A 1 -14.43 20.81 -1.21
C MET A 1 -12.94 21.10 -1.33
N MET A 2 -12.07 21.03 -0.33
CA MET A 2 -10.66 21.45 -0.41
C MET A 2 -9.82 20.80 -1.54
N ALA A 3 -9.99 19.51 -1.84
CA ALA A 3 -9.20 18.84 -2.88
C ALA A 3 -9.59 19.29 -4.28
N ALA A 4 -10.88 19.48 -4.55
CA ALA A 4 -11.38 19.93 -5.85
C ALA A 4 -10.97 21.39 -6.12
N GLU A 5 -11.09 22.27 -5.15
CA GLU A 5 -10.71 23.69 -5.25
C GLU A 5 -9.23 23.90 -5.54
N ARG A 6 -8.36 22.99 -5.05
CA ARG A 6 -6.92 23.01 -5.28
C ARG A 6 -6.47 22.22 -6.49
N GLY A 7 -7.37 21.54 -7.18
CA GLY A 7 -7.00 20.59 -8.24
C GLY A 7 -6.10 19.45 -7.74
N ALA A 8 -6.22 19.10 -6.45
CA ALA A 8 -5.36 18.14 -5.77
C ALA A 8 -5.76 16.68 -6.07
N TRP A 9 -4.80 15.77 -5.92
CA TRP A 9 -5.07 14.34 -5.83
C TRP A 9 -5.39 13.96 -4.39
N ILE A 10 -6.37 13.10 -4.20
CA ILE A 10 -6.61 12.43 -2.94
C ILE A 10 -5.82 11.12 -2.97
N CYS A 11 -4.92 10.93 -2.00
CA CYS A 11 -4.04 9.77 -1.94
C CYS A 11 -4.25 9.04 -0.61
N PHE A 12 -4.64 7.79 -0.67
CA PHE A 12 -4.80 6.92 0.49
C PHE A 12 -3.53 6.10 0.68
N GLU A 13 -2.87 6.26 1.81
CA GLU A 13 -1.65 5.56 2.15
C GLU A 13 -1.92 4.41 3.12
N ASP A 14 -1.15 3.32 2.97
CA ASP A 14 -1.09 2.23 3.93
C ASP A 14 0.17 1.38 3.76
N GLU A 15 0.58 0.64 4.82
CA GLU A 15 1.72 -0.26 4.83
C GLU A 15 1.29 -1.72 5.01
N ALA A 16 1.84 -2.62 4.17
CA ALA A 16 1.73 -4.06 4.33
C ALA A 16 3.09 -4.74 4.51
N GLY A 17 3.14 -5.71 5.41
CA GLY A 17 4.31 -6.54 5.62
C GLY A 17 4.13 -7.96 5.08
N HIS A 18 5.16 -8.50 4.40
CA HIS A 18 5.17 -9.88 3.92
C HIS A 18 6.43 -10.61 4.39
N THR A 19 6.26 -11.85 4.80
CA THR A 19 7.35 -12.74 5.23
C THR A 19 7.51 -13.91 4.26
N LEU A 20 8.55 -14.71 4.44
CA LEU A 20 8.79 -15.90 3.63
C LEU A 20 7.74 -17.02 3.87
N ARG A 21 6.91 -16.88 4.92
CA ARG A 21 5.80 -17.80 5.17
C ARG A 21 4.59 -17.35 4.36
N PRO A 22 4.15 -18.12 3.33
CA PRO A 22 3.02 -17.74 2.52
C PRO A 22 1.72 -17.81 3.33
N SER A 23 0.76 -16.98 2.96
CA SER A 23 -0.61 -17.13 3.43
C SER A 23 -1.19 -18.45 2.91
N LYS A 24 -1.95 -19.14 3.75
CA LYS A 24 -2.70 -20.32 3.31
C LYS A 24 -3.82 -19.87 2.36
N ALA A 25 -3.93 -20.53 1.22
CA ALA A 25 -5.02 -20.33 0.27
C ALA A 25 -5.64 -21.66 -0.12
N ARG A 26 -6.90 -21.63 -0.54
CA ARG A 26 -7.55 -22.81 -1.13
C ARG A 26 -6.87 -23.13 -2.47
N THR A 27 -6.70 -24.42 -2.75
CA THR A 27 -6.17 -24.91 -4.02
C THR A 27 -6.88 -26.20 -4.41
N TRP A 28 -6.80 -26.57 -5.66
CA TRP A 28 -7.34 -27.82 -6.16
C TRP A 28 -6.40 -28.97 -5.85
N ALA A 29 -6.97 -30.09 -5.41
CA ALA A 29 -6.26 -31.34 -5.17
C ALA A 29 -7.19 -32.52 -5.40
N PRO A 30 -6.65 -33.72 -5.66
CA PRO A 30 -7.46 -34.94 -5.65
C PRO A 30 -8.20 -35.12 -4.32
N ARG A 31 -9.42 -35.63 -4.39
CA ARG A 31 -10.24 -35.88 -3.19
C ARG A 31 -9.48 -36.73 -2.17
N GLY A 32 -9.46 -36.28 -0.91
CA GLY A 32 -8.78 -36.98 0.20
C GLY A 32 -7.24 -36.73 0.25
N ARG A 33 -6.66 -35.90 -0.64
CA ARG A 33 -5.23 -35.58 -0.62
C ARG A 33 -5.02 -34.07 -0.42
N THR A 34 -4.57 -33.70 0.77
CA THR A 34 -4.18 -32.30 1.04
C THR A 34 -2.82 -32.02 0.41
N PRO A 35 -2.70 -30.99 -0.47
CA PRO A 35 -1.42 -30.62 -1.04
C PRO A 35 -0.46 -30.14 0.05
N VAL A 36 0.75 -30.64 0.03
CA VAL A 36 1.84 -30.20 0.91
C VAL A 36 2.78 -29.32 0.10
N ILE A 37 2.90 -28.05 0.51
CA ILE A 37 3.84 -27.09 -0.10
C ILE A 37 5.04 -26.98 0.84
N PRO A 38 6.24 -27.43 0.41
CA PRO A 38 7.44 -27.25 1.21
C PRO A 38 7.79 -25.76 1.24
N VAL A 39 7.85 -25.19 2.44
CA VAL A 39 8.31 -23.81 2.65
C VAL A 39 9.66 -23.83 3.36
N SER A 40 10.57 -22.97 2.94
CA SER A 40 11.85 -22.81 3.64
C SER A 40 11.57 -22.22 5.04
N GLY A 41 11.73 -23.03 6.08
CA GLY A 41 11.60 -22.59 7.47
C GLY A 41 12.78 -21.77 7.98
N LYS A 42 13.90 -21.75 7.25
CA LYS A 42 15.12 -21.03 7.56
C LYS A 42 15.20 -19.76 6.72
N GLY A 43 14.74 -18.66 7.26
CA GLY A 43 14.89 -17.35 6.63
C GLY A 43 14.13 -16.29 7.42
N SER A 44 14.87 -15.32 7.95
CA SER A 44 14.33 -14.24 8.78
C SER A 44 14.10 -12.94 8.01
N GLY A 45 14.11 -12.98 6.68
CA GLY A 45 13.83 -11.83 5.83
C GLY A 45 12.33 -11.52 5.75
N ARG A 46 12.02 -10.23 5.68
CA ARG A 46 10.68 -9.72 5.38
C ARG A 46 10.77 -8.56 4.40
N ILE A 47 9.66 -8.24 3.80
CA ILE A 47 9.51 -7.00 3.04
C ILE A 47 8.39 -6.16 3.66
N SER A 48 8.56 -4.84 3.61
CA SER A 48 7.49 -3.87 3.81
C SER A 48 7.15 -3.23 2.47
N VAL A 49 5.88 -2.96 2.27
CA VAL A 49 5.34 -2.26 1.10
C VAL A 49 4.51 -1.10 1.62
N ALA A 50 4.89 0.12 1.26
CA ALA A 50 4.03 1.29 1.43
C ALA A 50 3.37 1.60 0.08
N GLY A 51 2.08 1.89 0.07
CA GLY A 51 1.29 2.12 -1.14
C GLY A 51 0.40 3.33 -1.04
N LEU A 52 0.22 4.01 -2.18
CA LEU A 52 -0.68 5.14 -2.35
C LEU A 52 -1.69 4.81 -3.43
N VAL A 53 -2.97 4.69 -3.09
CA VAL A 53 -4.05 4.72 -4.06
C VAL A 53 -4.43 6.18 -4.28
N CYS A 54 -4.16 6.69 -5.48
CA CYS A 54 -4.34 8.10 -5.82
C CYS A 54 -5.53 8.26 -6.75
N VAL A 55 -6.46 9.12 -6.36
CA VAL A 55 -7.72 9.37 -7.06
C VAL A 55 -7.93 10.86 -7.30
N LYS A 56 -8.51 11.19 -8.46
CA LYS A 56 -8.90 12.55 -8.82
C LYS A 56 -10.06 12.47 -9.81
N PRO A 57 -11.13 13.28 -9.65
CA PRO A 57 -12.24 13.32 -10.60
C PRO A 57 -11.77 13.53 -12.03
N GLY A 58 -12.33 12.76 -12.96
CA GLY A 58 -11.95 12.80 -14.38
C GLY A 58 -10.59 12.22 -14.74
N GLN A 59 -9.86 11.64 -13.77
CA GLN A 59 -8.57 11.00 -13.97
C GLN A 59 -8.62 9.51 -13.62
N ARG A 60 -7.77 8.72 -14.28
CA ARG A 60 -7.62 7.30 -13.93
C ARG A 60 -7.03 7.14 -12.53
N THR A 61 -7.61 6.27 -11.72
CA THR A 61 -7.05 5.87 -10.43
C THR A 61 -5.65 5.29 -10.61
N ARG A 62 -4.71 5.67 -9.76
CA ARG A 62 -3.30 5.27 -9.84
C ARG A 62 -2.86 4.59 -8.56
N LEU A 63 -1.93 3.65 -8.68
CA LEU A 63 -1.22 3.04 -7.57
C LEU A 63 0.25 3.42 -7.65
N LEU A 64 0.76 4.06 -6.60
CA LEU A 64 2.20 4.28 -6.40
C LEU A 64 2.63 3.45 -5.20
N TYR A 65 3.83 2.89 -5.21
CA TYR A 65 4.28 2.05 -4.10
C TYR A 65 5.80 2.02 -3.97
N ARG A 66 6.25 1.69 -2.77
CA ARG A 66 7.65 1.46 -2.43
C ARG A 66 7.78 0.10 -1.74
N VAL A 67 8.79 -0.69 -2.12
CA VAL A 67 9.09 -1.98 -1.50
C VAL A 67 10.44 -1.88 -0.82
N LYS A 68 10.48 -2.18 0.48
CA LYS A 68 11.70 -2.23 1.29
C LYS A 68 11.97 -3.65 1.75
N VAL A 69 13.18 -4.13 1.47
CA VAL A 69 13.63 -5.46 1.88
C VAL A 69 14.37 -5.34 3.20
N HIS A 70 13.92 -6.09 4.20
CA HIS A 70 14.57 -6.17 5.51
C HIS A 70 15.30 -7.51 5.62
N ARG A 71 16.62 -7.42 5.71
CA ARG A 71 17.48 -8.56 5.98
C ARG A 71 17.74 -8.67 7.49
N PRO A 72 17.96 -9.87 8.03
CA PRO A 72 18.19 -10.05 9.46
C PRO A 72 19.55 -9.41 9.86
N ARG A 73 19.50 -8.18 10.30
CA ARG A 73 20.64 -7.48 10.91
C ARG A 73 20.27 -7.00 12.30
N LYS A 74 21.19 -7.12 13.26
CA LYS A 74 21.00 -6.63 14.62
C LYS A 74 20.87 -5.10 14.59
N GLY A 75 19.79 -4.55 15.20
CA GLY A 75 19.56 -3.10 15.27
C GLY A 75 18.91 -2.47 14.05
N GLU A 76 18.63 -3.21 12.98
CA GLU A 76 17.95 -2.66 11.80
C GLU A 76 16.43 -2.59 12.03
N ARG A 77 15.83 -1.42 11.74
CA ARG A 77 14.37 -1.21 11.81
C ARG A 77 13.67 -2.08 10.75
N ARG A 78 12.62 -2.79 11.16
CA ARG A 78 11.88 -3.75 10.31
C ARG A 78 10.61 -3.16 9.68
N SER A 79 10.52 -1.83 9.57
CA SER A 79 9.41 -1.08 8.97
C SER A 79 9.95 0.12 8.19
N PHE A 80 9.07 0.87 7.56
CA PHE A 80 9.42 2.16 6.98
C PHE A 80 9.77 3.17 8.07
N ALA A 81 10.70 4.07 7.76
CA ALA A 81 11.01 5.25 8.55
C ALA A 81 10.29 6.47 7.96
N GLU A 82 10.22 7.55 8.72
CA GLU A 82 9.64 8.83 8.30
C GLU A 82 10.22 9.32 6.97
N THR A 83 11.54 9.17 6.79
CA THR A 83 12.24 9.53 5.54
C THR A 83 11.85 8.65 4.34
N ASP A 84 11.47 7.39 4.58
CA ASP A 84 10.99 6.50 3.52
C ASP A 84 9.62 6.96 2.99
N TYR A 85 8.72 7.36 3.91
CA TYR A 85 7.39 7.92 3.56
C TYR A 85 7.54 9.27 2.86
N ALA A 86 8.41 10.16 3.38
CA ALA A 86 8.70 11.43 2.73
C ALA A 86 9.16 11.23 1.28
N ALA A 87 10.09 10.31 1.04
CA ALA A 87 10.58 10.01 -0.30
C ALA A 87 9.50 9.38 -1.21
N LEU A 88 8.54 8.62 -0.66
CA LEU A 88 7.40 8.11 -1.42
C LEU A 88 6.46 9.25 -1.82
N LEU A 89 6.16 10.17 -0.89
CA LEU A 89 5.29 11.32 -1.12
C LEU A 89 5.90 12.32 -2.11
N ASP A 90 7.20 12.61 -1.99
CA ASP A 90 7.92 13.47 -2.93
C ASP A 90 7.90 12.89 -4.35
N ALA A 91 8.14 11.59 -4.49
CA ALA A 91 8.04 10.91 -5.78
C ALA A 91 6.59 10.92 -6.33
N ALA A 92 5.60 10.77 -5.46
CA ALA A 92 4.19 10.86 -5.83
C ALA A 92 3.84 12.26 -6.34
N HIS A 93 4.25 13.31 -5.63
CA HIS A 93 4.03 14.69 -6.04
C HIS A 93 4.66 15.01 -7.41
N GLN A 94 5.92 14.60 -7.60
CA GLN A 94 6.61 14.77 -8.89
C GLN A 94 5.89 14.05 -10.05
N TYR A 95 5.36 12.85 -9.79
CA TYR A 95 4.66 12.07 -10.80
C TYR A 95 3.25 12.61 -11.10
N LEU A 96 2.51 13.03 -10.08
CA LEU A 96 1.13 13.52 -10.18
C LEU A 96 1.07 14.97 -10.66
N LYS A 97 2.15 15.75 -10.48
CA LYS A 97 2.30 17.17 -10.85
C LYS A 97 1.17 18.05 -10.33
N ALA A 98 0.71 17.79 -9.11
CA ALA A 98 -0.36 18.54 -8.47
C ALA A 98 -0.28 18.36 -6.94
N PRO A 99 -0.91 19.25 -6.16
CA PRO A 99 -1.01 19.08 -4.71
C PRO A 99 -1.63 17.73 -4.31
N ILE A 100 -1.31 17.28 -3.11
CA ILE A 100 -1.77 16.00 -2.56
C ILE A 100 -2.55 16.26 -1.26
N VAL A 101 -3.75 15.72 -1.19
CA VAL A 101 -4.48 15.47 0.07
C VAL A 101 -4.22 14.02 0.45
N LEU A 102 -3.38 13.82 1.44
CA LEU A 102 -2.98 12.50 1.93
C LEU A 102 -3.94 12.06 3.03
N ILE A 103 -4.46 10.86 2.90
CA ILE A 103 -5.29 10.20 3.90
C ILE A 103 -4.55 8.95 4.36
N TRP A 104 -4.26 8.86 5.65
CA TRP A 104 -3.57 7.72 6.26
C TRP A 104 -4.03 7.45 7.69
N ASP A 105 -3.59 6.33 8.24
CA ASP A 105 -3.92 5.94 9.60
C ASP A 105 -3.07 6.66 10.67
N ASN A 106 -3.31 6.31 11.94
CA ASN A 106 -2.60 6.86 13.09
C ASN A 106 -1.37 6.01 13.49
N LEU A 107 -0.66 5.40 12.53
CA LEU A 107 0.56 4.68 12.83
C LEU A 107 1.56 5.59 13.55
N ASN A 108 2.30 5.08 14.56
CA ASN A 108 3.23 5.88 15.35
C ASN A 108 4.23 6.69 14.49
N THR A 109 4.64 6.15 13.35
CA THR A 109 5.50 6.85 12.38
C THR A 109 4.78 8.03 11.74
N HIS A 110 3.47 7.91 11.46
CA HIS A 110 2.67 8.96 10.82
C HIS A 110 2.39 10.14 11.76
N VAL A 111 2.32 9.89 13.05
CA VAL A 111 2.02 10.91 14.08
C VAL A 111 3.27 11.40 14.83
N SER A 112 4.47 10.95 14.44
CA SER A 112 5.73 11.34 15.08
C SER A 112 6.03 12.83 14.87
N VAL A 113 6.85 13.42 15.77
CA VAL A 113 7.28 14.81 15.63
C VAL A 113 8.04 15.01 14.33
N ALA A 114 8.97 14.09 14.01
CA ALA A 114 9.75 14.13 12.77
C ALA A 114 8.86 14.09 11.53
N MET A 115 7.77 13.29 11.53
CA MET A 115 6.83 13.26 10.41
C MET A 115 6.06 14.57 10.28
N ARG A 116 5.62 15.16 11.39
CA ARG A 116 4.94 16.46 11.37
C ARG A 116 5.83 17.55 10.77
N GLU A 117 7.10 17.58 11.10
CA GLU A 117 8.08 18.50 10.53
C GLU A 117 8.26 18.25 9.01
N LEU A 118 8.37 16.98 8.61
CA LEU A 118 8.47 16.62 7.18
C LEU A 118 7.22 17.05 6.38
N VAL A 119 6.04 16.93 6.95
CA VAL A 119 4.78 17.40 6.35
C VAL A 119 4.73 18.93 6.29
N ALA A 120 5.07 19.62 7.39
CA ALA A 120 5.03 21.08 7.48
C ALA A 120 5.94 21.78 6.45
N ASN A 121 7.03 21.12 6.02
CA ASN A 121 7.95 21.63 5.01
C ASN A 121 7.48 21.39 3.56
N ARG A 122 6.22 20.99 3.35
CA ARG A 122 5.65 20.68 2.03
C ARG A 122 4.30 21.39 1.85
N ASP A 123 4.32 22.56 1.21
CA ASP A 123 3.13 23.39 0.96
C ASP A 123 2.09 22.72 0.04
N TRP A 124 2.53 21.78 -0.78
CA TRP A 124 1.68 20.97 -1.66
C TRP A 124 1.02 19.76 -0.97
N LEU A 125 1.34 19.48 0.29
CA LEU A 125 0.87 18.31 1.02
C LEU A 125 -0.09 18.71 2.14
N HIS A 126 -1.32 18.22 2.07
CA HIS A 126 -2.30 18.34 3.16
C HIS A 126 -2.61 16.94 3.70
N VAL A 127 -2.56 16.77 5.02
CA VAL A 127 -2.75 15.45 5.66
C VAL A 127 -4.07 15.42 6.41
N ILE A 128 -4.82 14.34 6.20
CA ILE A 128 -6.03 13.99 6.94
C ILE A 128 -5.81 12.61 7.57
N GLN A 129 -5.99 12.51 8.87
CA GLN A 129 -5.88 11.23 9.57
C GLN A 129 -7.22 10.51 9.57
N LEU A 130 -7.20 9.23 9.25
CA LEU A 130 -8.37 8.36 9.39
C LEU A 130 -8.74 8.18 10.86
N PRO A 131 -10.02 7.95 11.16
CA PRO A 131 -10.43 7.53 12.49
C PRO A 131 -9.67 6.28 12.94
N VAL A 132 -9.50 6.14 14.25
CA VAL A 132 -8.84 4.95 14.82
C VAL A 132 -9.66 3.71 14.48
N TYR A 133 -9.01 2.64 14.03
CA TYR A 133 -9.63 1.37 13.63
C TYR A 133 -10.66 1.48 12.48
N ALA A 134 -10.39 2.30 11.46
CA ALA A 134 -11.25 2.43 10.30
C ALA A 134 -10.58 1.95 8.98
N PRO A 135 -10.10 0.68 8.90
CA PRO A 135 -9.45 0.15 7.70
C PRO A 135 -10.41 0.10 6.50
N ASP A 136 -11.71 -0.09 6.77
CA ASP A 136 -12.74 -0.14 5.71
C ASP A 136 -12.87 1.17 4.92
N LEU A 137 -12.36 2.28 5.45
CA LEU A 137 -12.32 3.57 4.77
C LEU A 137 -11.06 3.75 3.90
N ASN A 138 -10.11 2.79 3.93
CA ASN A 138 -8.87 2.89 3.17
C ASN A 138 -8.86 1.92 1.97
N PRO A 139 -9.02 2.41 0.73
CA PRO A 139 -9.02 1.55 -0.46
C PRO A 139 -7.69 0.81 -0.68
N THR A 140 -6.60 1.25 -0.06
CA THR A 140 -5.28 0.59 -0.12
C THR A 140 -5.32 -0.79 0.54
N GLU A 141 -6.18 -1.01 1.53
CA GLU A 141 -6.46 -2.34 2.11
C GLU A 141 -7.00 -3.33 1.06
N GLY A 142 -7.77 -2.85 0.10
CA GLY A 142 -8.21 -3.65 -1.04
C GLY A 142 -7.03 -4.14 -1.90
N VAL A 143 -6.02 -3.28 -2.10
CA VAL A 143 -4.78 -3.65 -2.79
C VAL A 143 -4.04 -4.76 -2.03
N TRP A 144 -3.91 -4.63 -0.69
CA TRP A 144 -3.24 -5.63 0.14
C TRP A 144 -4.00 -6.96 0.16
N SER A 145 -5.30 -6.93 0.28
CA SER A 145 -6.15 -8.11 0.23
C SER A 145 -5.99 -8.85 -1.11
N HIS A 146 -5.99 -8.12 -2.23
CA HIS A 146 -5.76 -8.68 -3.56
C HIS A 146 -4.35 -9.25 -3.71
N LEU A 147 -3.34 -8.52 -3.27
CA LEU A 147 -1.94 -8.96 -3.27
C LEU A 147 -1.77 -10.23 -2.44
N LYS A 148 -2.27 -10.26 -1.19
CA LYS A 148 -2.18 -11.39 -0.27
C LYS A 148 -2.81 -12.65 -0.86
N ARG A 149 -3.96 -12.54 -1.51
CA ARG A 149 -4.59 -13.66 -2.23
C ARG A 149 -3.72 -14.19 -3.35
N SER A 150 -3.06 -13.30 -4.09
CA SER A 150 -2.17 -13.68 -5.20
C SER A 150 -0.86 -14.32 -4.75
N LEU A 151 -0.48 -14.18 -3.48
CA LEU A 151 0.68 -14.77 -2.83
C LEU A 151 0.34 -16.04 -2.04
N GLY A 152 -0.92 -16.46 -2.05
CA GLY A 152 -1.36 -17.67 -1.34
C GLY A 152 -0.64 -18.92 -1.83
N ASN A 153 -0.19 -19.76 -0.90
CA ASN A 153 0.54 -21.02 -1.16
C ASN A 153 1.85 -20.85 -1.98
N LEU A 154 2.36 -19.62 -2.09
CA LEU A 154 3.59 -19.36 -2.84
C LEU A 154 4.82 -19.79 -2.04
N ALA A 155 5.54 -20.78 -2.52
CA ALA A 155 6.85 -21.12 -1.99
C ALA A 155 7.92 -20.23 -2.62
N VAL A 156 8.62 -19.46 -1.78
CA VAL A 156 9.72 -18.59 -2.20
C VAL A 156 11.04 -19.11 -1.63
N THR A 157 12.12 -18.97 -2.40
CA THR A 157 13.46 -19.43 -2.02
C THR A 157 14.21 -18.45 -1.12
N GLY A 158 13.74 -17.20 -1.03
CA GLY A 158 14.36 -16.16 -0.20
C GLY A 158 13.67 -14.81 -0.33
N VAL A 159 14.14 -13.84 0.45
CA VAL A 159 13.52 -12.50 0.53
C VAL A 159 13.62 -11.72 -0.79
N ASP A 160 14.68 -11.90 -1.56
CA ASP A 160 14.82 -11.23 -2.85
C ASP A 160 13.85 -11.81 -3.89
N HIS A 161 13.63 -13.14 -3.88
CA HIS A 161 12.58 -13.77 -4.69
C HIS A 161 11.20 -13.27 -4.30
N LEU A 162 10.89 -13.20 -2.99
CA LEU A 162 9.63 -12.63 -2.49
C LEU A 162 9.45 -11.19 -3.00
N ALA A 163 10.48 -10.35 -2.87
CA ALA A 163 10.44 -8.96 -3.32
C ALA A 163 10.18 -8.85 -4.84
N ALA A 164 10.82 -9.68 -5.65
CA ALA A 164 10.61 -9.72 -7.09
C ALA A 164 9.18 -10.11 -7.46
N VAL A 165 8.64 -11.15 -6.81
CA VAL A 165 7.25 -11.59 -7.03
C VAL A 165 6.27 -10.49 -6.61
N VAL A 166 6.44 -9.90 -5.42
CA VAL A 166 5.55 -8.83 -4.93
C VAL A 166 5.59 -7.62 -5.87
N LYS A 167 6.75 -7.15 -6.29
CA LYS A 167 6.88 -6.06 -7.27
C LYS A 167 6.16 -6.38 -8.58
N ASN A 168 6.29 -7.61 -9.09
CA ASN A 168 5.60 -8.02 -10.30
C ASN A 168 4.07 -8.00 -10.13
N ARG A 169 3.55 -8.50 -8.98
CA ARG A 169 2.12 -8.48 -8.68
C ARG A 169 1.58 -7.04 -8.54
N LEU A 170 2.29 -6.18 -7.81
CA LEU A 170 1.94 -4.77 -7.66
C LEU A 170 1.94 -4.05 -9.00
N LYS A 171 2.93 -4.30 -9.85
CA LYS A 171 2.97 -3.74 -11.21
C LYS A 171 1.74 -4.14 -12.02
N ARG A 172 1.28 -5.40 -11.93
CA ARG A 172 0.04 -5.84 -12.60
C ARG A 172 -1.20 -5.14 -12.08
N ILE A 173 -1.29 -4.89 -10.76
CA ILE A 173 -2.39 -4.13 -10.15
C ILE A 173 -2.34 -2.67 -10.63
N GLN A 174 -1.15 -2.06 -10.67
CA GLN A 174 -0.93 -0.68 -11.09
C GLN A 174 -1.44 -0.39 -12.52
N TYR A 175 -1.39 -1.37 -13.41
CA TYR A 175 -1.93 -1.26 -14.77
C TYR A 175 -3.42 -1.61 -14.90
N ARG A 176 -4.13 -1.74 -13.79
CA ARG A 176 -5.57 -2.03 -13.77
C ARG A 176 -6.35 -0.95 -13.03
N PRO A 177 -6.53 0.24 -13.64
CA PRO A 177 -7.23 1.35 -12.97
C PRO A 177 -8.65 0.98 -12.54
N ASP A 178 -9.38 0.18 -13.33
CA ASP A 178 -10.73 -0.27 -12.98
C ASP A 178 -10.75 -1.10 -11.69
N LEU A 179 -9.74 -1.97 -11.49
CA LEU A 179 -9.58 -2.72 -10.26
C LEU A 179 -9.29 -1.78 -9.08
N LEU A 180 -8.44 -0.77 -9.26
CA LEU A 180 -8.15 0.22 -8.23
C LEU A 180 -9.39 1.04 -7.87
N THR A 181 -10.16 1.45 -8.87
CA THR A 181 -11.43 2.16 -8.67
C THR A 181 -12.45 1.29 -7.94
N SER A 182 -12.51 -0.02 -8.20
CA SER A 182 -13.40 -0.92 -7.46
C SER A 182 -13.05 -0.98 -5.97
N PHE A 183 -11.77 -0.89 -5.60
CA PHE A 183 -11.37 -0.83 -4.19
C PHE A 183 -11.87 0.46 -3.52
N LEU A 184 -11.83 1.59 -4.22
CA LEU A 184 -12.42 2.84 -3.73
C LEU A 184 -13.91 2.70 -3.52
N THR A 185 -14.64 2.19 -4.51
CA THR A 185 -16.11 2.00 -4.41
C THR A 185 -16.49 1.12 -3.23
N HIS A 186 -15.68 0.10 -2.88
CA HIS A 186 -15.94 -0.75 -1.73
C HIS A 186 -15.85 -0.02 -0.38
N THR A 187 -15.16 1.11 -0.31
CA THR A 187 -15.13 1.95 0.92
C THR A 187 -16.38 2.83 1.08
N GLY A 188 -17.30 2.81 0.13
CA GLY A 188 -18.46 3.71 0.09
C GLY A 188 -18.13 5.13 -0.35
N LEU A 189 -16.88 5.42 -0.69
CA LEU A 189 -16.49 6.73 -1.20
C LEU A 189 -16.81 6.87 -2.69
N THR A 190 -17.42 7.98 -3.06
CA THR A 190 -17.64 8.38 -4.44
C THR A 190 -16.83 9.64 -4.75
N LEU A 191 -16.32 9.72 -5.96
CA LEU A 191 -15.57 10.89 -6.44
C LEU A 191 -16.46 11.91 -7.13
N ASP A 192 -17.66 11.50 -7.51
CA ASP A 192 -18.61 12.38 -8.16
C ASP A 192 -19.25 13.27 -7.09
N PRO A 193 -19.31 14.59 -7.31
CA PRO A 193 -20.13 15.45 -6.47
C PRO A 193 -21.59 14.98 -6.61
N GLU A 194 -22.28 14.85 -5.48
CA GLU A 194 -23.73 14.64 -5.54
C GLU A 194 -24.34 15.72 -6.47
N PRO A 195 -25.21 15.33 -7.41
CA PRO A 195 -25.91 16.31 -8.21
C PRO A 195 -26.69 17.25 -7.28
N PRO A 196 -26.73 18.54 -7.58
CA PRO A 196 -27.43 19.54 -6.77
C PRO A 196 -28.92 19.25 -6.62
#